data_7c8ea0f6595e71edc5a4986b2c5b6461
#
_entry.id   7c8ea0f6595e71edc5a4986b2c5b6461
#
_cell.length_a   1.000
_cell.length_b   1.000
_cell.length_c   1.000
_cell.angle_alpha   90.00
_cell.angle_beta   90.00
_cell.angle_gamma   90.00
#
_symmetry.space_group_name_H-M   'P 1'
#
loop_
_entity.id
_entity.type
_entity.pdbx_description
1 polymer ?
#
loop_
_entity_poly.entity_id
_entity_poly.type
_entity_poly.pdbx_seq_one_letter_code
_entity_poly.pdbx_strand_id
1 'polypeptide(L)' 'STESSKKEPVDYAAASANGYRIYEIGDGETLYGICWKEYGNLKRLSEICELNHLDNVDHIVAGQKLVLP' A
#
# COMPACT_ATOMS: atom_id res chain seq x y z
N SER A 1 14.08 -0.43 21.57
CA SER A 1 13.24 -1.59 21.53
C SER A 1 13.24 -2.23 20.16
N THR A 2 13.06 -3.51 20.17
CA THR A 2 12.95 -4.23 18.91
C THR A 2 11.74 -3.83 18.10
N GLU A 3 10.78 -3.22 18.76
CA GLU A 3 9.59 -2.77 18.06
C GLU A 3 9.88 -1.74 17.02
N SER A 4 10.98 -1.02 17.14
CA SER A 4 11.30 0.00 16.15
C SER A 4 11.49 -0.59 14.76
N SER A 5 11.82 -1.88 14.67
CA SER A 5 11.99 -2.52 13.39
C SER A 5 10.72 -3.17 12.88
N LYS A 6 9.67 -3.17 13.66
CA LYS A 6 8.40 -3.77 13.25
C LYS A 6 7.52 -2.73 12.62
N LYS A 7 6.85 -3.12 11.57
CA LYS A 7 5.83 -2.27 10.98
C LYS A 7 4.54 -2.42 11.75
N GLU A 8 3.86 -1.31 11.93
CA GLU A 8 2.54 -1.36 12.52
C GLU A 8 1.57 -1.97 11.53
N PRO A 9 0.59 -2.73 12.03
CA PRO A 9 -0.44 -3.24 11.13
C PRO A 9 -1.26 -2.09 10.56
N VAL A 10 -1.68 -2.26 9.32
CA VAL A 10 -2.53 -1.28 8.67
C VAL A 10 -3.97 -1.54 9.07
N ASP A 11 -4.66 -0.50 9.52
CA ASP A 11 -6.07 -0.61 9.88
C ASP A 11 -6.90 -0.30 8.65
N TYR A 12 -7.25 -1.34 7.91
CA TYR A 12 -7.99 -1.18 6.66
C TYR A 12 -9.40 -0.64 6.88
N ALA A 13 -10.02 -1.00 8.00
CA ALA A 13 -11.36 -0.50 8.30
C ALA A 13 -11.33 1.02 8.54
N ALA A 14 -10.33 1.49 9.29
CA ALA A 14 -10.20 2.92 9.52
C ALA A 14 -9.85 3.65 8.22
N ALA A 15 -8.99 3.06 7.40
CA ALA A 15 -8.63 3.67 6.12
C ALA A 15 -9.86 3.80 5.23
N SER A 16 -10.67 2.76 5.16
CA SER A 16 -11.89 2.80 4.37
C SER A 16 -12.85 3.86 4.90
N ALA A 17 -12.98 3.96 6.21
CA ALA A 17 -13.86 4.96 6.83
C ALA A 17 -13.39 6.37 6.54
N ASN A 18 -12.09 6.56 6.32
CA ASN A 18 -11.53 7.86 6.01
C ASN A 18 -11.52 8.18 4.51
N GLY A 19 -12.13 7.33 3.70
CA GLY A 19 -12.29 7.60 2.28
C GLY A 19 -11.21 7.01 1.39
N TYR A 20 -10.28 6.27 1.94
CA TYR A 20 -9.27 5.60 1.13
C TYR A 20 -9.86 4.34 0.51
N ARG A 21 -9.32 3.95 -0.65
CA ARG A 21 -9.75 2.73 -1.29
C ARG A 21 -8.89 1.55 -0.82
N ILE A 22 -9.51 0.40 -0.72
CA ILE A 22 -8.80 -0.83 -0.39
C ILE A 22 -8.68 -1.64 -1.67
N TYR A 23 -7.46 -1.93 -2.06
CA TYR A 23 -7.14 -2.63 -3.28
C TYR A 23 -6.53 -3.98 -2.94
N GLU A 24 -6.96 -5.02 -3.62
CA GLU A 24 -6.37 -6.35 -3.41
C GLU A 24 -5.35 -6.61 -4.49
N ILE A 25 -4.12 -6.92 -4.09
CA ILE A 25 -3.01 -7.10 -5.00
C ILE A 25 -3.16 -8.44 -5.70
N GLY A 26 -3.10 -8.44 -7.03
CA GLY A 26 -3.20 -9.65 -7.81
C GLY A 26 -1.84 -10.24 -8.13
N ASP A 27 -1.87 -11.46 -8.67
CA ASP A 27 -0.65 -12.15 -9.05
C ASP A 27 0.13 -11.34 -10.08
N GLY A 28 1.42 -11.20 -9.82
CA GLY A 28 2.31 -10.53 -10.76
C GLY A 28 2.23 -9.02 -10.74
N GLU A 29 1.39 -8.44 -9.89
CA GLU A 29 1.30 -6.99 -9.81
C GLU A 29 2.47 -6.41 -9.02
N THR A 30 2.89 -5.22 -9.42
CA THR A 30 3.91 -4.47 -8.72
C THR A 30 3.30 -3.16 -8.24
N LEU A 31 3.91 -2.57 -7.22
CA LEU A 31 3.42 -1.30 -6.71
C LEU A 31 3.51 -0.21 -7.77
N TYR A 32 4.58 -0.21 -8.56
CA TYR A 32 4.72 0.73 -9.67
C TYR A 32 3.56 0.57 -10.66
N GLY A 33 3.25 -0.66 -11.03
CA GLY A 33 2.17 -0.93 -11.97
C GLY A 33 0.83 -0.53 -11.42
N ILE A 34 0.58 -0.79 -10.15
CA ILE A 34 -0.67 -0.41 -9.50
C ILE A 34 -0.82 1.10 -9.49
N CYS A 35 0.23 1.81 -9.09
CA CYS A 35 0.21 3.26 -9.03
C CYS A 35 -0.03 3.86 -10.42
N TRP A 36 0.64 3.33 -11.43
CA TRP A 36 0.47 3.79 -12.79
C TRP A 36 -0.95 3.55 -13.29
N LYS A 37 -1.48 2.36 -12.99
CA LYS A 37 -2.82 1.98 -13.44
C LYS A 37 -3.89 2.87 -12.81
N GLU A 38 -3.73 3.17 -11.51
CA GLU A 38 -4.76 3.90 -10.78
C GLU A 38 -4.68 5.41 -10.99
N TYR A 39 -3.47 5.94 -11.19
CA TYR A 39 -3.29 7.39 -11.22
C TYR A 39 -2.65 7.91 -12.50
N GLY A 40 -2.15 7.03 -13.35
CA GLY A 40 -1.52 7.44 -14.60
C GLY A 40 -0.13 8.04 -14.43
N ASN A 41 0.43 7.98 -13.23
CA ASN A 41 1.78 8.47 -12.95
C ASN A 41 2.26 7.83 -11.66
N LEU A 42 3.50 8.13 -11.28
CA LEU A 42 4.09 7.55 -10.09
C LEU A 42 4.23 8.55 -8.93
N LYS A 43 3.52 9.67 -9.01
CA LYS A 43 3.68 10.72 -8.00
C LYS A 43 3.17 10.30 -6.63
N ARG A 44 2.20 9.40 -6.58
CA ARG A 44 1.62 8.97 -5.32
C ARG A 44 2.29 7.73 -4.73
N LEU A 45 3.36 7.26 -5.37
CA LEU A 45 4.01 6.04 -4.92
C LEU A 45 4.49 6.15 -3.47
N SER A 46 5.12 7.26 -3.16
CA SER A 46 5.62 7.53 -1.82
C SER A 46 4.48 7.54 -0.79
N GLU A 47 3.38 8.19 -1.15
CA GLU A 47 2.22 8.27 -0.28
C GLU A 47 1.61 6.89 -0.05
N ILE A 48 1.56 6.07 -1.10
CA ILE A 48 1.05 4.71 -0.98
C ILE A 48 1.92 3.91 -0.01
N CYS A 49 3.23 4.04 -0.14
CA CYS A 49 4.14 3.34 0.77
C CYS A 49 3.93 3.77 2.20
N GLU A 50 3.74 5.05 2.44
CA GLU A 50 3.53 5.55 3.80
C GLU A 50 2.22 5.05 4.37
N LEU A 51 1.16 5.09 3.58
CA LEU A 51 -0.15 4.64 4.04
C LEU A 51 -0.15 3.17 4.40
N ASN A 52 0.68 2.38 3.74
CA ASN A 52 0.70 0.93 3.91
C ASN A 52 1.87 0.46 4.76
N HIS A 53 2.61 1.39 5.35
CA HIS A 53 3.74 1.08 6.21
C HIS A 53 4.76 0.20 5.49
N LEU A 54 5.00 0.49 4.21
CA LEU A 54 5.96 -0.28 3.42
C LEU A 54 7.31 0.39 3.50
N ASP A 55 8.33 -0.39 3.81
CA ASP A 55 9.70 0.10 3.82
C ASP A 55 10.38 -0.12 2.46
N ASN A 56 9.74 -0.88 1.58
CA ASN A 56 10.31 -1.21 0.28
C ASN A 56 9.15 -1.44 -0.68
N VAL A 57 9.20 -0.79 -1.86
CA VAL A 57 8.13 -0.88 -2.84
C VAL A 57 7.95 -2.30 -3.37
N ASP A 58 8.96 -3.16 -3.20
CA ASP A 58 8.87 -4.54 -3.67
C ASP A 58 8.31 -5.49 -2.62
N HIS A 59 8.02 -5.01 -1.42
CA HIS A 59 7.52 -5.85 -0.32
C HIS A 59 6.01 -5.95 -0.36
N ILE A 60 5.48 -6.41 -1.49
CA ILE A 60 4.06 -6.70 -1.62
C ILE A 60 3.90 -8.12 -2.16
N VAL A 61 2.78 -8.74 -1.80
CA VAL A 61 2.48 -10.09 -2.26
C VAL A 61 1.04 -10.17 -2.74
N ALA A 62 0.79 -11.12 -3.62
CA ALA A 62 -0.56 -11.34 -4.13
C ALA A 62 -1.50 -11.67 -2.97
N GLY A 63 -2.72 -11.16 -3.03
CA GLY A 63 -3.71 -11.35 -2.00
C GLY A 63 -3.65 -10.35 -0.86
N GLN A 64 -2.58 -9.57 -0.79
CA GLN A 64 -2.41 -8.55 0.23
C GLN A 64 -3.32 -7.37 -0.09
N LYS A 65 -3.85 -6.74 0.98
CA LYS A 65 -4.63 -5.53 0.80
C LYS A 65 -3.72 -4.31 0.78
N LEU A 66 -4.10 -3.33 -0.01
CA LEU A 66 -3.32 -2.11 -0.18
C LEU A 66 -4.27 -0.92 -0.04
N VAL A 67 -3.87 0.03 0.79
CA VAL A 67 -4.64 1.27 0.96
C VAL A 67 -4.18 2.26 -0.10
N LEU A 68 -5.13 2.77 -0.88
CA LEU A 68 -4.84 3.76 -1.92
C LEU A 68 -5.47 5.10 -1.55
N PRO A 69 -4.69 6.18 -1.67
CA PRO A 69 -5.22 7.53 -1.36
C PRO A 69 -6.29 8.01 -2.31
#